data_fad15e622dc1e24b5623c2db24a7fbe3
#
_entry.id   fad15e622dc1e24b5623c2db24a7fbe3
#
_cell.length_a   1.000
_cell.length_b   1.000
_cell.length_c   1.000
_cell.angle_alpha   90.00
_cell.angle_beta   90.00
_cell.angle_gamma   90.00
#
_symmetry.space_group_name_H-M   'P 1'
#
loop_
_entity.id
_entity.type
_entity.pdbx_description
1 polymer ?
#
loop_
_entity_poly.entity_id
_entity_poly.type
_entity_poly.pdbx_seq_one_letter_code
_entity_poly.pdbx_strand_id
1 'polypeptide(L)'
;MKTLTPVILLLVPGLLLSGCSPQAVAERVSTTQVCAESASILRDMREIVLLAATNPAGVATYAEKLGQLLDEFDALDPLEPGLKAAHTKVSASVNALLAAVADPSASALADVPTHIADAQIGLVEFVDACAL
;
A
#
# COMPACT_ATOMS: atom_id res chain seq x y z
N MET A 1 -22.29 -5.49 -72.93
CA MET A 1 -21.14 -4.92 -72.17
C MET A 1 -21.52 -4.84 -70.71
N LYS A 2 -21.05 -5.78 -69.94
CA LYS A 2 -21.31 -5.84 -68.49
C LYS A 2 -20.11 -5.27 -67.81
N THR A 3 -20.23 -4.09 -67.22
CA THR A 3 -19.24 -3.48 -66.40
C THR A 3 -19.27 -4.13 -64.99
N LEU A 4 -18.27 -4.94 -64.76
CA LEU A 4 -18.01 -5.51 -63.43
C LEU A 4 -17.38 -4.41 -62.57
N THR A 5 -18.12 -3.92 -61.62
CA THR A 5 -17.61 -3.04 -60.54
C THR A 5 -16.93 -3.91 -59.47
N PRO A 6 -15.66 -3.74 -59.20
CA PRO A 6 -15.04 -4.43 -58.11
C PRO A 6 -15.51 -3.80 -56.80
N VAL A 7 -16.21 -4.59 -56.01
CA VAL A 7 -16.48 -4.28 -54.60
C VAL A 7 -15.16 -4.39 -53.85
N ILE A 8 -14.55 -3.26 -53.56
CA ILE A 8 -13.41 -3.18 -52.65
C ILE A 8 -13.97 -3.40 -51.26
N LEU A 9 -13.83 -4.63 -50.80
CA LEU A 9 -14.04 -4.96 -49.40
C LEU A 9 -12.90 -4.34 -48.58
N LEU A 10 -13.15 -3.14 -48.06
CA LEU A 10 -12.30 -2.54 -47.04
C LEU A 10 -12.39 -3.42 -45.77
N LEU A 11 -11.51 -4.38 -45.71
CA LEU A 11 -11.14 -5.01 -44.43
C LEU A 11 -10.47 -3.92 -43.61
N VAL A 12 -11.27 -3.27 -42.78
CA VAL A 12 -10.74 -2.50 -41.67
C VAL A 12 -10.14 -3.54 -40.68
N PRO A 13 -8.81 -3.60 -40.51
CA PRO A 13 -8.26 -4.36 -39.42
C PRO A 13 -8.76 -3.66 -38.18
N GLY A 14 -9.72 -4.27 -37.51
CA GLY A 14 -10.08 -3.90 -36.17
C GLY A 14 -8.81 -3.94 -35.33
N LEU A 15 -8.22 -2.79 -35.12
CA LEU A 15 -7.23 -2.60 -34.07
C LEU A 15 -7.92 -3.03 -32.78
N LEU A 16 -7.71 -4.29 -32.45
CA LEU A 16 -7.91 -4.81 -31.14
C LEU A 16 -6.94 -4.03 -30.21
N LEU A 17 -7.35 -2.84 -29.85
CA LEU A 17 -6.87 -2.17 -28.65
C LEU A 17 -7.37 -3.00 -27.46
N SER A 18 -6.96 -4.27 -27.46
CA SER A 18 -7.19 -5.17 -26.37
C SER A 18 -6.32 -4.68 -25.22
N GLY A 19 -6.93 -4.02 -24.24
CA GLY A 19 -6.36 -4.23 -22.98
C GLY A 19 -6.15 -3.09 -22.04
N CYS A 20 -6.36 -1.83 -22.34
CA CYS A 20 -6.33 -0.83 -21.29
C CYS A 20 -7.72 -0.23 -21.16
N SER A 21 -8.56 -0.84 -20.29
CA SER A 21 -9.76 -0.14 -19.82
C SER A 21 -9.31 1.13 -19.11
N PRO A 22 -10.08 2.23 -19.16
CA PRO A 22 -9.76 3.46 -18.42
C PRO A 22 -9.52 3.20 -16.92
N GLN A 23 -10.22 2.23 -16.35
CA GLN A 23 -10.05 1.79 -14.98
C GLN A 23 -8.69 1.15 -14.74
N ALA A 24 -8.22 0.25 -15.61
CA ALA A 24 -6.91 -0.37 -15.49
C ALA A 24 -5.77 0.64 -15.59
N VAL A 25 -5.91 1.66 -16.42
CA VAL A 25 -4.95 2.77 -16.51
C VAL A 25 -4.96 3.59 -15.23
N ALA A 26 -6.14 3.93 -14.71
CA ALA A 26 -6.28 4.68 -13.47
C ALA A 26 -5.67 3.92 -12.27
N GLU A 27 -5.89 2.62 -12.17
CA GLU A 27 -5.28 1.76 -11.14
C GLU A 27 -3.75 1.77 -11.22
N ARG A 28 -3.17 1.66 -12.42
CA ARG A 28 -1.72 1.71 -12.61
C ARG A 28 -1.11 3.05 -12.25
N VAL A 29 -1.74 4.15 -12.65
CA VAL A 29 -1.29 5.50 -12.30
C VAL A 29 -1.37 5.71 -10.80
N SER A 30 -2.48 5.31 -10.17
CA SER A 30 -2.66 5.37 -8.71
C SER A 30 -1.61 4.53 -7.99
N THR A 31 -1.35 3.30 -8.43
CA THR A 31 -0.33 2.41 -7.84
C THR A 31 1.05 3.06 -7.90
N THR A 32 1.45 3.57 -9.05
CA THR A 32 2.74 4.23 -9.22
C THR A 32 2.88 5.45 -8.30
N GLN A 33 1.84 6.27 -8.22
CA GLN A 33 1.81 7.45 -7.38
C GLN A 33 1.85 7.10 -5.90
N VAL A 34 0.98 6.21 -5.45
CA VAL A 34 0.92 5.77 -4.04
C VAL A 34 2.24 5.14 -3.62
N CYS A 35 2.84 4.29 -4.44
CA CYS A 35 4.12 3.67 -4.13
C CYS A 35 5.27 4.68 -4.07
N ALA A 36 5.27 5.68 -4.94
CA ALA A 36 6.27 6.76 -4.91
C ALA A 36 6.10 7.65 -3.67
N GLU A 37 4.88 8.05 -3.35
CA GLU A 37 4.59 8.90 -2.19
C GLU A 37 4.81 8.16 -0.86
N SER A 38 4.49 6.86 -0.80
CA SER A 38 4.67 6.06 0.41
C SER A 38 6.14 5.70 0.72
N ALA A 39 7.05 5.79 -0.24
CA ALA A 39 8.42 5.29 -0.09
C ALA A 39 9.16 5.91 1.11
N SER A 40 9.05 7.22 1.32
CA SER A 40 9.67 7.91 2.46
C SER A 40 8.95 7.59 3.77
N ILE A 41 7.63 7.57 3.75
CA ILE A 41 6.79 7.24 4.92
C ILE A 41 7.12 5.82 5.41
N LEU A 42 7.15 4.85 4.51
CA LEU A 42 7.44 3.45 4.84
C LEU A 42 8.86 3.26 5.38
N ARG A 43 9.83 3.97 4.81
CA ARG A 43 11.21 3.93 5.31
C ARG A 43 11.27 4.42 6.76
N ASP A 44 10.65 5.54 7.05
CA ASP A 44 10.66 6.15 8.37
C ASP A 44 9.85 5.31 9.38
N MET A 45 8.70 4.77 8.97
CA MET A 45 7.92 3.83 9.78
C MET A 45 8.72 2.57 10.10
N ARG A 46 9.38 1.99 9.10
CA ARG A 46 10.21 0.79 9.25
C ARG A 46 11.36 1.03 10.23
N GLU A 47 12.02 2.17 10.15
CA GLU A 47 13.08 2.53 11.08
C GLU A 47 12.57 2.55 12.53
N ILE A 48 11.42 3.20 12.76
CA ILE A 48 10.81 3.25 14.11
C ILE A 48 10.43 1.85 14.60
N VAL A 49 9.80 1.04 13.73
CA VAL A 49 9.38 -0.33 14.08
C VAL A 49 10.59 -1.22 14.40
N LEU A 50 11.71 -1.07 13.65
CA LEU A 50 12.96 -1.78 13.93
C LEU A 50 13.59 -1.33 15.27
N LEU A 51 13.57 -0.04 15.56
CA LEU A 51 14.02 0.47 16.86
C LEU A 51 13.16 -0.07 18.00
N ALA A 52 11.85 -0.15 17.80
CA ALA A 52 10.91 -0.74 18.72
C ALA A 52 11.18 -2.24 18.96
N ALA A 53 11.56 -2.97 17.91
CA ALA A 53 11.91 -4.39 18.02
C ALA A 53 13.17 -4.63 18.85
N THR A 54 14.13 -3.71 18.81
CA THR A 54 15.38 -3.79 19.62
C THR A 54 15.20 -3.27 21.03
N ASN A 55 14.30 -2.33 21.24
CA ASN A 55 13.98 -1.74 22.54
C ASN A 55 12.47 -1.48 22.67
N PRO A 56 11.66 -2.50 23.00
CA PRO A 56 10.22 -2.34 23.15
C PRO A 56 9.80 -1.27 24.16
N ALA A 57 10.59 -1.08 25.21
CA ALA A 57 10.33 -0.04 26.21
C ALA A 57 10.49 1.39 25.66
N GLY A 58 11.27 1.55 24.58
CA GLY A 58 11.50 2.85 23.92
C GLY A 58 10.40 3.25 22.93
N VAL A 59 9.46 2.35 22.60
CA VAL A 59 8.39 2.61 21.61
C VAL A 59 7.57 3.85 21.97
N ALA A 60 7.27 4.06 23.24
CA ALA A 60 6.52 5.23 23.71
C ALA A 60 7.18 6.56 23.28
N THR A 61 8.52 6.61 23.18
CA THR A 61 9.28 7.79 22.75
C THR A 61 9.02 8.14 21.28
N TYR A 62 8.73 7.14 20.46
CA TYR A 62 8.51 7.30 19.01
C TYR A 62 7.04 7.24 18.62
N ALA A 63 6.14 7.00 19.57
CA ALA A 63 4.72 6.80 19.30
C ALA A 63 4.07 8.01 18.58
N GLU A 64 4.41 9.24 18.98
CA GLU A 64 3.90 10.44 18.34
C GLU A 64 4.36 10.53 16.88
N LYS A 65 5.64 10.29 16.60
CA LYS A 65 6.16 10.31 15.24
C LYS A 65 5.55 9.21 14.38
N LEU A 66 5.39 8.01 14.94
CA LEU A 66 4.74 6.90 14.24
C LEU A 66 3.27 7.22 13.93
N GLY A 67 2.57 7.87 14.85
CA GLY A 67 1.19 8.33 14.64
C GLY A 67 1.08 9.35 13.51
N GLN A 68 2.00 10.32 13.44
CA GLN A 68 2.06 11.29 12.33
C GLN A 68 2.30 10.61 10.99
N LEU A 69 3.26 9.68 10.93
CA LEU A 69 3.54 8.90 9.72
C LEU A 69 2.36 8.04 9.28
N LEU A 70 1.61 7.48 10.26
CA LEU A 70 0.41 6.72 9.96
C LEU A 70 -0.69 7.61 9.37
N ASP A 71 -0.88 8.83 9.88
CA ASP A 71 -1.84 9.79 9.34
C ASP A 71 -1.49 10.16 7.88
N GLU A 72 -0.20 10.37 7.59
CA GLU A 72 0.26 10.61 6.22
C GLU A 72 0.04 9.39 5.32
N PHE A 73 0.29 8.20 5.83
CA PHE A 73 0.07 6.93 5.11
C PHE A 73 -1.41 6.67 4.85
N ASP A 74 -2.26 6.90 5.82
CA ASP A 74 -3.71 6.71 5.71
C ASP A 74 -4.37 7.70 4.72
N ALA A 75 -3.73 8.83 4.47
CA ALA A 75 -4.17 9.79 3.45
C ALA A 75 -3.93 9.29 2.01
N LEU A 76 -3.10 8.26 1.80
CA LEU A 76 -2.93 7.62 0.51
C LEU A 76 -4.17 6.77 0.18
N ASP A 77 -4.62 6.82 -1.07
CA ASP A 77 -5.82 6.12 -1.53
C ASP A 77 -5.49 5.18 -2.71
N PRO A 78 -4.96 3.98 -2.43
CA PRO A 78 -4.66 3.02 -3.48
C PRO A 78 -5.95 2.47 -4.09
N LEU A 79 -6.01 2.41 -5.42
CA LEU A 79 -7.16 1.88 -6.17
C LEU A 79 -6.99 0.39 -6.52
N GLU A 80 -5.76 -0.08 -6.66
CA GLU A 80 -5.48 -1.49 -6.96
C GLU A 80 -5.83 -2.35 -5.74
N PRO A 81 -6.64 -3.43 -5.90
CA PRO A 81 -7.17 -4.20 -4.78
C PRO A 81 -6.11 -4.82 -3.86
N GLY A 82 -5.02 -5.35 -4.42
CA GLY A 82 -3.94 -5.94 -3.64
C GLY A 82 -3.18 -4.91 -2.82
N LEU A 83 -2.90 -3.76 -3.42
CA LEU A 83 -2.25 -2.64 -2.73
C LEU A 83 -3.17 -2.04 -1.66
N LYS A 84 -4.46 -1.95 -1.93
CA LYS A 84 -5.46 -1.49 -0.95
C LYS A 84 -5.55 -2.43 0.25
N ALA A 85 -5.52 -3.73 0.03
CA ALA A 85 -5.51 -4.72 1.11
C ALA A 85 -4.23 -4.60 1.97
N ALA A 86 -3.06 -4.44 1.34
CA ALA A 86 -1.79 -4.23 2.02
C ALA A 86 -1.77 -2.91 2.80
N HIS A 87 -2.32 -1.83 2.23
CA HIS A 87 -2.49 -0.54 2.90
C HIS A 87 -3.33 -0.67 4.17
N THR A 88 -4.49 -1.32 4.08
CA THR A 88 -5.36 -1.58 5.23
C THR A 88 -4.65 -2.37 6.31
N LYS A 89 -3.84 -3.36 5.94
CA LYS A 89 -3.09 -4.19 6.89
C LYS A 89 -2.01 -3.40 7.64
N VAL A 90 -1.27 -2.55 6.96
CA VAL A 90 -0.29 -1.65 7.60
C VAL A 90 -1.00 -0.73 8.59
N SER A 91 -2.07 -0.06 8.16
CA SER A 91 -2.84 0.84 9.03
C SER A 91 -3.36 0.12 10.27
N ALA A 92 -3.93 -1.06 10.12
CA ALA A 92 -4.45 -1.85 11.25
C ALA A 92 -3.35 -2.27 12.22
N SER A 93 -2.22 -2.77 11.73
CA SER A 93 -1.13 -3.26 12.57
C SER A 93 -0.41 -2.13 13.31
N VAL A 94 -0.18 -1.00 12.66
CA VAL A 94 0.44 0.17 13.29
C VAL A 94 -0.52 0.83 14.31
N ASN A 95 -1.82 0.92 14.01
CA ASN A 95 -2.82 1.38 14.98
C ASN A 95 -2.88 0.48 16.22
N ALA A 96 -2.82 -0.84 16.05
CA ALA A 96 -2.80 -1.78 17.17
C ALA A 96 -1.55 -1.59 18.04
N LEU A 97 -0.39 -1.35 17.42
CA LEU A 97 0.85 -1.05 18.13
C LEU A 97 0.72 0.26 18.93
N LEU A 98 0.21 1.32 18.32
CA LEU A 98 0.01 2.61 18.99
C LEU A 98 -0.97 2.50 20.15
N ALA A 99 -2.06 1.76 19.99
CA ALA A 99 -3.04 1.53 21.03
C ALA A 99 -2.44 0.74 22.21
N ALA A 100 -1.62 -0.28 21.95
CA ALA A 100 -0.94 -1.05 22.97
C ALA A 100 0.06 -0.20 23.77
N VAL A 101 0.78 0.68 23.09
CA VAL A 101 1.75 1.60 23.74
C VAL A 101 1.05 2.66 24.59
N ALA A 102 -0.13 3.12 24.17
CA ALA A 102 -0.92 4.10 24.91
C ALA A 102 -1.64 3.50 26.13
N ASP A 103 -1.81 2.19 26.19
CA ASP A 103 -2.46 1.49 27.28
C ASP A 103 -1.42 1.13 28.36
N PRO A 104 -1.54 1.65 29.61
CA PRO A 104 -0.60 1.36 30.68
C PRO A 104 -0.77 -0.04 31.30
N SER A 105 -1.75 -0.85 30.85
CA SER A 105 -1.98 -2.18 31.41
C SER A 105 -0.84 -3.14 31.07
N ALA A 106 -0.53 -4.05 31.99
CA ALA A 106 0.51 -5.05 31.80
C ALA A 106 0.18 -6.01 30.63
N SER A 107 -1.10 -6.29 30.40
CA SER A 107 -1.54 -7.14 29.28
C SER A 107 -1.29 -6.47 27.91
N ALA A 108 -1.61 -5.19 27.77
CA ALA A 108 -1.35 -4.45 26.55
C ALA A 108 0.16 -4.35 26.26
N LEU A 109 0.96 -4.09 27.27
CA LEU A 109 2.43 -4.04 27.13
C LEU A 109 3.03 -5.41 26.77
N ALA A 110 2.45 -6.51 27.25
CA ALA A 110 2.87 -7.86 26.88
C ALA A 110 2.62 -8.19 25.40
N ASP A 111 1.62 -7.54 24.78
CA ASP A 111 1.27 -7.74 23.35
C ASP A 111 2.09 -6.87 22.40
N VAL A 112 2.83 -5.88 22.90
CA VAL A 112 3.65 -4.97 22.07
C VAL A 112 4.60 -5.72 21.13
N PRO A 113 5.35 -6.76 21.54
CA PRO A 113 6.21 -7.50 20.62
C PRO A 113 5.45 -8.14 19.45
N THR A 114 4.25 -8.64 19.69
CA THR A 114 3.38 -9.21 18.65
C THR A 114 2.94 -8.13 17.65
N HIS A 115 2.51 -6.97 18.15
CA HIS A 115 2.12 -5.84 17.29
C HIS A 115 3.29 -5.29 16.48
N ILE A 116 4.50 -5.30 17.02
CA ILE A 116 5.73 -4.95 16.29
C ILE A 116 5.96 -5.92 15.14
N ALA A 117 5.84 -7.23 15.40
CA ALA A 117 6.00 -8.24 14.36
C ALA A 117 4.95 -8.11 13.26
N ASP A 118 3.70 -7.89 13.63
CA ASP A 118 2.60 -7.68 12.67
C ASP A 118 2.82 -6.43 11.82
N ALA A 119 3.29 -5.34 12.42
CA ALA A 119 3.63 -4.12 11.69
C ALA A 119 4.78 -4.36 10.69
N GLN A 120 5.82 -5.08 11.08
CA GLN A 120 6.92 -5.44 10.18
C GLN A 120 6.43 -6.26 8.98
N ILE A 121 5.57 -7.26 9.21
CA ILE A 121 4.98 -8.08 8.15
C ILE A 121 4.14 -7.20 7.22
N GLY A 122 3.28 -6.35 7.75
CA GLY A 122 2.44 -5.45 6.97
C GLY A 122 3.26 -4.51 6.08
N LEU A 123 4.34 -3.94 6.61
CA LEU A 123 5.24 -3.05 5.84
C LEU A 123 5.92 -3.80 4.69
N VAL A 124 6.39 -5.04 4.93
CA VAL A 124 6.99 -5.87 3.87
C VAL A 124 5.97 -6.20 2.79
N GLU A 125 4.78 -6.62 3.16
CA GLU A 125 3.71 -6.95 2.21
C GLU A 125 3.30 -5.74 1.35
N PHE A 126 3.27 -4.54 1.93
CA PHE A 126 3.00 -3.33 1.16
C PHE A 126 4.11 -3.02 0.15
N VAL A 127 5.37 -3.13 0.56
CA VAL A 127 6.52 -2.94 -0.34
C VAL A 127 6.49 -3.98 -1.47
N ASP A 128 6.18 -5.23 -1.16
CA ASP A 128 6.05 -6.29 -2.17
C ASP A 128 4.90 -6.01 -3.14
N ALA A 129 3.77 -5.50 -2.66
CA ALA A 129 2.66 -5.10 -3.51
C ALA A 129 3.02 -3.93 -4.43
N CYS A 130 3.92 -3.04 -4.02
CA CYS A 130 4.44 -1.95 -4.85
C CYS A 130 5.46 -2.43 -5.90
N ALA A 131 6.12 -3.57 -5.70
CA ALA A 131 7.12 -4.11 -6.61
C ALA A 131 6.51 -4.80 -7.85
N LEU A 132 5.20 -4.95 -7.90
CA LEU A 132 4.45 -5.50 -9.02
C LEU A 132 4.15 -4.41 -10.06
#